data_eba360a3d8ec830387c7b49473a510ff
#
_entry.id   eba360a3d8ec830387c7b49473a510ff
#
_cell.length_a   1.000
_cell.length_b   1.000
_cell.length_c   1.000
_cell.angle_alpha   90.00
_cell.angle_beta   90.00
_cell.angle_gamma   90.00
#
_symmetry.space_group_name_H-M   'P 1'
#
loop_
_entity.id
_entity.type
_entity.pdbx_description
1 polymer ?
#
loop_
_entity_poly.entity_id
_entity_poly.type
_entity_poly.pdbx_seq_one_letter_code
_entity_poly.pdbx_strand_id
1 'polypeptide(L)'
;MKKVAKIIGIILGVLVAIPLILLLTVGVRTHFTQDDYSAVYTDPKYQNPVKIANVEVIQQHISCGYAVIEMFSAWNGGNVTEDSLYDEYGTVVTSSGKNFCKEMNKQFPEYTTTMHRYVKNSEFIDIMYDTLKSGKPVPFEWAALYGDEWTLHYSLIVGADIPNDTVTVANPYGYYEVLTLDELLERTSFRAYEHMPMFLKMGFAIGLFEKNTLYSVE
;
A
#
# COMPACT_ATOMS: atom_id res chain seq x y z
N MET A 1 -5.33 -34.65 -38.39
CA MET A 1 -6.46 -34.05 -37.60
C MET A 1 -6.40 -34.37 -36.10
N LYS A 2 -6.33 -35.64 -35.64
CA LYS A 2 -6.34 -36.00 -34.22
C LYS A 2 -5.20 -35.39 -33.40
N LYS A 3 -3.95 -35.30 -33.96
CA LYS A 3 -2.80 -34.68 -33.26
C LYS A 3 -2.98 -33.16 -33.05
N VAL A 4 -3.49 -32.48 -34.07
CA VAL A 4 -3.76 -31.02 -34.00
C VAL A 4 -4.83 -30.72 -32.94
N ALA A 5 -5.93 -31.48 -32.96
CA ALA A 5 -6.99 -31.32 -31.96
C ALA A 5 -6.48 -31.55 -30.51
N LYS A 6 -5.56 -32.52 -30.31
CA LYS A 6 -4.93 -32.77 -29.01
C LYS A 6 -4.06 -31.60 -28.57
N ILE A 7 -3.26 -31.03 -29.49
CA ILE A 7 -2.40 -29.88 -29.18
C ILE A 7 -3.26 -28.66 -28.83
N ILE A 8 -4.31 -28.36 -29.60
CA ILE A 8 -5.24 -27.27 -29.30
C ILE A 8 -5.90 -27.45 -27.93
N GLY A 9 -6.33 -28.68 -27.61
CA GLY A 9 -6.92 -28.99 -26.31
C GLY A 9 -5.95 -28.75 -25.14
N ILE A 10 -4.67 -29.10 -25.30
CA ILE A 10 -3.64 -28.85 -24.28
C ILE A 10 -3.41 -27.32 -24.12
N ILE A 11 -3.30 -26.59 -25.23
CA ILE A 11 -3.09 -25.13 -25.18
C ILE A 11 -4.27 -24.45 -24.48
N LEU A 12 -5.50 -24.80 -24.82
CA LEU A 12 -6.70 -24.26 -24.18
C LEU A 12 -6.73 -24.62 -22.69
N GLY A 13 -6.40 -25.86 -22.34
CA GLY A 13 -6.31 -26.29 -20.94
C GLY A 13 -5.29 -25.48 -20.12
N VAL A 14 -4.12 -25.21 -20.69
CA VAL A 14 -3.08 -24.37 -20.04
C VAL A 14 -3.54 -22.92 -19.92
N LEU A 15 -4.16 -22.37 -20.96
CA LEU A 15 -4.68 -20.99 -20.94
C LEU A 15 -5.78 -20.77 -19.89
N VAL A 16 -6.52 -21.81 -19.52
CA VAL A 16 -7.53 -21.75 -18.45
C VAL A 16 -6.92 -22.04 -17.09
N ALA A 17 -6.01 -23.03 -16.99
CA ALA A 17 -5.43 -23.46 -15.74
C ALA A 17 -4.55 -22.39 -15.08
N ILE A 18 -3.76 -21.66 -15.85
CA ILE A 18 -2.86 -20.63 -15.31
C ILE A 18 -3.64 -19.52 -14.60
N PRO A 19 -4.64 -18.84 -15.21
CA PRO A 19 -5.44 -17.84 -14.52
C PRO A 19 -6.16 -18.40 -13.28
N LEU A 20 -6.65 -19.62 -13.35
CA LEU A 20 -7.34 -20.26 -12.22
C LEU A 20 -6.40 -20.49 -11.03
N ILE A 21 -5.17 -20.96 -11.27
CA ILE A 21 -4.14 -21.12 -10.23
C ILE A 21 -3.76 -19.77 -9.63
N LEU A 22 -3.60 -18.72 -10.46
CA LEU A 22 -3.31 -17.38 -9.97
C LEU A 22 -4.44 -16.85 -9.08
N LEU A 23 -5.69 -16.97 -9.52
CA LEU A 23 -6.88 -16.57 -8.75
C LEU A 23 -6.96 -17.30 -7.41
N LEU A 24 -6.73 -18.61 -7.40
CA LEU A 24 -6.72 -19.39 -6.16
C LEU A 24 -5.60 -18.97 -5.22
N THR A 25 -4.39 -18.74 -5.76
CA THR A 25 -3.23 -18.33 -4.96
C THR A 25 -3.46 -16.96 -4.31
N VAL A 26 -3.99 -15.99 -5.07
CA VAL A 26 -4.31 -14.66 -4.55
C VAL A 26 -5.45 -14.71 -3.56
N GLY A 27 -6.49 -15.49 -3.83
CA GLY A 27 -7.62 -15.69 -2.92
C GLY A 27 -7.19 -16.28 -1.57
N VAL A 28 -6.34 -17.31 -1.61
CA VAL A 28 -5.77 -17.92 -0.39
C VAL A 28 -4.93 -16.90 0.38
N ARG A 29 -4.01 -16.19 -0.27
CA ARG A 29 -3.19 -15.15 0.39
C ARG A 29 -4.05 -14.08 1.03
N THR A 30 -5.06 -13.56 0.31
CA THR A 30 -5.96 -12.54 0.83
C THR A 30 -6.76 -13.04 2.04
N HIS A 31 -7.21 -14.29 2.01
CA HIS A 31 -7.92 -14.89 3.15
C HIS A 31 -7.05 -14.89 4.41
N PHE A 32 -5.76 -15.22 4.30
CA PHE A 32 -4.85 -15.25 5.44
C PHE A 32 -4.44 -13.87 5.95
N THR A 33 -4.70 -12.77 5.22
CA THR A 33 -4.47 -11.42 5.73
C THR A 33 -5.58 -10.93 6.66
N GLN A 34 -6.77 -11.53 6.61
CA GLN A 34 -7.95 -11.13 7.37
C GLN A 34 -8.03 -11.91 8.69
N ASP A 35 -7.21 -11.52 9.65
CA ASP A 35 -7.26 -12.07 11.02
C ASP A 35 -8.02 -11.14 11.98
N ASP A 36 -8.35 -11.66 13.17
CA ASP A 36 -8.93 -10.87 14.24
C ASP A 36 -7.82 -10.02 14.90
N TYR A 37 -8.02 -8.73 14.92
CA TYR A 37 -7.13 -7.75 15.54
C TYR A 37 -7.75 -7.03 16.73
N SER A 38 -8.93 -7.46 17.20
CA SER A 38 -9.65 -6.80 18.29
C SER A 38 -8.83 -6.61 19.58
N ALA A 39 -7.85 -7.50 19.80
CA ALA A 39 -6.95 -7.41 20.95
C ALA A 39 -6.11 -6.12 20.99
N VAL A 40 -5.85 -5.45 19.86
CA VAL A 40 -5.04 -4.22 19.82
C VAL A 40 -5.65 -3.07 20.62
N TYR A 41 -6.97 -3.01 20.74
CA TYR A 41 -7.67 -1.95 21.46
C TYR A 41 -7.44 -2.01 22.97
N THR A 42 -7.05 -3.17 23.50
CA THR A 42 -6.83 -3.37 24.94
C THR A 42 -5.37 -3.69 25.28
N ASP A 43 -4.53 -3.92 24.28
CA ASP A 43 -3.11 -4.23 24.50
C ASP A 43 -2.36 -2.97 24.99
N PRO A 44 -1.63 -3.06 26.12
CA PRO A 44 -0.83 -1.97 26.66
C PRO A 44 0.17 -1.36 25.66
N LYS A 45 0.62 -2.11 24.66
CA LYS A 45 1.52 -1.63 23.61
C LYS A 45 0.96 -0.41 22.88
N TYR A 46 -0.35 -0.40 22.60
CA TYR A 46 -1.01 0.58 21.72
C TYR A 46 -1.76 1.69 22.45
N GLN A 47 -1.68 1.74 23.80
CA GLN A 47 -2.48 2.69 24.61
C GLN A 47 -2.03 4.15 24.52
N ASN A 48 -0.86 4.42 23.94
CA ASN A 48 -0.35 5.77 23.79
C ASN A 48 -0.53 6.25 22.34
N PRO A 49 -1.25 7.36 22.11
CA PRO A 49 -1.32 7.95 20.79
C PRO A 49 0.07 8.32 20.25
N VAL A 50 0.30 8.07 18.99
CA VAL A 50 1.54 8.43 18.30
C VAL A 50 1.22 9.35 17.11
N LYS A 51 1.95 10.45 16.98
CA LYS A 51 1.79 11.40 15.89
C LYS A 51 3.15 11.90 15.42
N ILE A 52 3.38 11.84 14.14
CA ILE A 52 4.56 12.42 13.50
C ILE A 52 4.29 13.90 13.24
N ALA A 53 5.15 14.75 13.80
CA ALA A 53 5.04 16.19 13.61
C ALA A 53 5.64 16.63 12.27
N ASN A 54 5.19 17.78 11.76
CA ASN A 54 5.77 18.50 10.62
C ASN A 54 5.78 17.71 9.30
N VAL A 55 4.89 16.75 9.13
CA VAL A 55 4.65 16.16 7.81
C VAL A 55 3.75 17.13 7.04
N GLU A 56 4.24 17.74 6.00
CA GLU A 56 3.45 18.59 5.11
C GLU A 56 2.76 17.72 4.05
N VAL A 57 1.47 17.98 3.79
CA VAL A 57 0.76 17.30 2.70
C VAL A 57 1.07 18.01 1.39
N ILE A 58 1.72 17.30 0.49
CA ILE A 58 2.03 17.78 -0.86
C ILE A 58 1.04 17.16 -1.83
N GLN A 59 0.33 18.02 -2.57
CA GLN A 59 -0.62 17.55 -3.58
C GLN A 59 0.14 17.02 -4.80
N GLN A 60 -0.10 15.75 -5.14
CA GLN A 60 0.50 15.14 -6.32
C GLN A 60 0.12 15.87 -7.61
N HIS A 61 1.06 15.95 -8.54
CA HIS A 61 0.83 16.45 -9.90
C HIS A 61 1.35 15.47 -10.98
N ILE A 62 2.24 14.54 -10.60
CA ILE A 62 2.76 13.48 -11.49
C ILE A 62 2.26 12.12 -11.03
N SER A 63 2.60 11.70 -9.79
CA SER A 63 2.19 10.41 -9.27
C SER A 63 2.15 10.37 -7.74
N CYS A 64 1.20 9.61 -7.20
CA CYS A 64 1.08 9.46 -5.74
C CYS A 64 2.36 8.91 -5.08
N GLY A 65 3.07 7.99 -5.74
CA GLY A 65 4.31 7.45 -5.20
C GLY A 65 5.44 8.50 -5.16
N TYR A 66 5.54 9.38 -6.16
CA TYR A 66 6.52 10.48 -6.13
C TYR A 66 6.18 11.51 -5.08
N ALA A 67 4.91 11.90 -4.98
CA ALA A 67 4.45 12.82 -3.94
C ALA A 67 4.71 12.29 -2.52
N VAL A 68 4.55 10.98 -2.31
CA VAL A 68 4.90 10.35 -1.01
C VAL A 68 6.40 10.44 -0.72
N ILE A 69 7.26 10.21 -1.72
CA ILE A 69 8.71 10.38 -1.56
C ILE A 69 9.05 11.85 -1.28
N GLU A 70 8.41 12.80 -1.97
CA GLU A 70 8.59 14.23 -1.74
C GLU A 70 8.13 14.66 -0.33
N MET A 71 6.93 14.21 0.12
CA MET A 71 6.44 14.44 1.48
C MET A 71 7.41 13.90 2.55
N PHE A 72 7.94 12.69 2.32
CA PHE A 72 8.92 12.09 3.21
C PHE A 72 10.23 12.88 3.22
N SER A 73 10.68 13.33 2.04
CA SER A 73 11.86 14.18 1.90
C SER A 73 11.70 15.51 2.64
N ALA A 74 10.59 16.21 2.45
CA ALA A 74 10.29 17.46 3.13
C ALA A 74 10.25 17.28 4.66
N TRP A 75 9.63 16.21 5.15
CA TRP A 75 9.62 15.85 6.56
C TRP A 75 11.04 15.61 7.11
N ASN A 76 11.90 14.94 6.35
CA ASN A 76 13.29 14.63 6.72
C ASN A 76 14.25 15.82 6.53
N GLY A 77 13.77 16.96 6.04
CA GLY A 77 14.60 18.14 5.75
C GLY A 77 15.41 18.03 4.45
N GLY A 78 15.02 17.11 3.56
CA GLY A 78 15.59 16.94 2.23
C GLY A 78 14.94 17.84 1.17
N ASN A 79 15.30 17.62 -0.09
CA ASN A 79 14.86 18.44 -1.23
C ASN A 79 14.49 17.61 -2.47
N VAL A 80 14.18 16.34 -2.30
CA VAL A 80 13.66 15.49 -3.39
C VAL A 80 12.24 15.94 -3.73
N THR A 81 11.95 16.14 -5.01
CA THR A 81 10.63 16.56 -5.51
C THR A 81 10.09 15.61 -6.55
N GLU A 82 8.77 15.66 -6.80
CA GLU A 82 8.16 14.89 -7.89
C GLU A 82 8.82 15.18 -9.23
N ASP A 83 9.12 16.46 -9.51
CA ASP A 83 9.77 16.86 -10.77
C ASP A 83 11.16 16.23 -10.90
N SER A 84 11.97 16.24 -9.83
CA SER A 84 13.30 15.64 -9.84
C SER A 84 13.27 14.12 -10.09
N LEU A 85 12.28 13.44 -9.55
CA LEU A 85 12.07 12.01 -9.79
C LEU A 85 11.56 11.73 -11.20
N TYR A 86 10.67 12.59 -11.71
CA TYR A 86 10.17 12.49 -13.08
C TYR A 86 11.26 12.72 -14.11
N ASP A 87 12.11 13.70 -13.91
CA ASP A 87 13.25 14.00 -14.81
C ASP A 87 14.23 12.82 -14.89
N GLU A 88 14.41 12.09 -13.78
CA GLU A 88 15.30 10.92 -13.75
C GLU A 88 14.65 9.65 -14.34
N TYR A 89 13.35 9.40 -14.08
CA TYR A 89 12.73 8.09 -14.33
C TYR A 89 11.49 8.13 -15.22
N GLY A 90 10.96 9.30 -15.57
CA GLY A 90 9.64 9.41 -16.17
C GLY A 90 8.54 9.01 -15.17
N THR A 91 7.48 8.32 -15.62
CA THR A 91 6.29 8.03 -14.79
C THR A 91 6.29 6.65 -14.12
N VAL A 92 7.34 5.84 -14.25
CA VAL A 92 7.21 4.37 -14.07
C VAL A 92 7.82 3.83 -12.78
N VAL A 93 8.68 4.57 -12.08
CA VAL A 93 9.48 4.00 -10.99
C VAL A 93 8.64 3.53 -9.79
N THR A 94 7.55 4.22 -9.47
CA THR A 94 6.65 3.86 -8.37
C THR A 94 5.46 2.99 -8.79
N SER A 95 5.48 2.44 -10.00
CA SER A 95 4.42 1.56 -10.51
C SER A 95 4.37 0.19 -9.82
N SER A 96 5.37 -0.15 -9.01
CA SER A 96 5.38 -1.35 -8.18
C SER A 96 5.97 -1.06 -6.81
N GLY A 97 5.44 -1.71 -5.77
CA GLY A 97 5.91 -1.57 -4.39
C GLY A 97 7.39 -1.87 -4.20
N LYS A 98 7.94 -2.83 -4.96
CA LYS A 98 9.38 -3.13 -4.94
C LYS A 98 10.22 -1.97 -5.46
N ASN A 99 9.79 -1.33 -6.54
CA ASN A 99 10.50 -0.17 -7.09
C ASN A 99 10.37 1.04 -6.18
N PHE A 100 9.18 1.26 -5.60
CA PHE A 100 8.97 2.29 -4.58
C PHE A 100 9.92 2.10 -3.39
N CYS A 101 9.97 0.89 -2.80
CA CYS A 101 10.86 0.55 -1.69
C CYS A 101 12.35 0.77 -2.04
N LYS A 102 12.76 0.36 -3.26
CA LYS A 102 14.13 0.59 -3.75
C LYS A 102 14.45 2.07 -3.87
N GLU A 103 13.48 2.86 -4.34
CA GLU A 103 13.67 4.31 -4.50
C GLU A 103 13.74 5.01 -3.14
N MET A 104 12.89 4.64 -2.17
CA MET A 104 13.00 5.11 -0.79
C MET A 104 14.40 4.87 -0.22
N ASN A 105 14.94 3.65 -0.36
CA ASN A 105 16.30 3.33 0.11
C ASN A 105 17.42 4.08 -0.64
N LYS A 106 17.18 4.48 -1.89
CA LYS A 106 18.14 5.26 -2.67
C LYS A 106 18.14 6.73 -2.25
N GLN A 107 16.96 7.30 -2.06
CA GLN A 107 16.80 8.72 -1.73
C GLN A 107 17.11 9.01 -0.25
N PHE A 108 16.92 8.04 0.63
CA PHE A 108 17.12 8.16 2.08
C PHE A 108 18.06 7.08 2.61
N PRO A 109 19.37 7.15 2.25
CA PRO A 109 20.35 6.10 2.61
C PRO A 109 20.64 6.02 4.12
N GLU A 110 20.22 7.01 4.91
CA GLU A 110 20.28 7.03 6.38
C GLU A 110 19.22 6.14 7.04
N TYR A 111 18.22 5.70 6.26
CA TYR A 111 17.17 4.78 6.69
C TYR A 111 17.23 3.47 5.93
N THR A 112 16.68 2.43 6.54
CA THR A 112 16.37 1.18 5.86
C THR A 112 14.85 1.06 5.69
N THR A 113 14.38 1.18 4.46
CA THR A 113 12.97 0.93 4.11
C THR A 113 12.78 -0.52 3.75
N THR A 114 11.85 -1.20 4.41
CA THR A 114 11.50 -2.60 4.15
C THR A 114 10.03 -2.72 3.74
N MET A 115 9.80 -3.36 2.60
CA MET A 115 8.45 -3.62 2.09
C MET A 115 7.84 -4.86 2.75
N HIS A 116 6.69 -4.69 3.37
CA HIS A 116 5.84 -5.76 3.91
C HIS A 116 4.59 -5.87 3.07
N ARG A 117 4.25 -7.07 2.62
CA ARG A 117 3.12 -7.30 1.71
C ARG A 117 2.35 -8.56 2.06
N TYR A 118 1.05 -8.56 1.82
CA TYR A 118 0.16 -9.63 2.23
C TYR A 118 0.28 -9.97 3.73
N VAL A 119 0.60 -8.96 4.54
CA VAL A 119 0.66 -9.14 5.99
C VAL A 119 -0.75 -9.29 6.56
N LYS A 120 -0.84 -9.90 7.73
CA LYS A 120 -2.09 -9.99 8.48
C LYS A 120 -2.52 -8.60 8.96
N ASN A 121 -3.81 -8.42 9.21
CA ASN A 121 -4.32 -7.15 9.75
C ASN A 121 -3.64 -6.78 11.07
N SER A 122 -3.50 -7.74 12.00
CA SER A 122 -2.78 -7.53 13.27
C SER A 122 -1.32 -7.16 13.06
N GLU A 123 -0.62 -7.80 12.12
CA GLU A 123 0.77 -7.51 11.77
C GLU A 123 0.90 -6.15 11.09
N PHE A 124 -0.06 -5.75 10.25
CA PHE A 124 -0.10 -4.42 9.63
C PHE A 124 -0.14 -3.33 10.72
N ILE A 125 -1.02 -3.49 11.71
CA ILE A 125 -1.14 -2.56 12.84
C ILE A 125 0.17 -2.51 13.64
N ASP A 126 0.78 -3.66 13.86
CA ASP A 126 2.01 -3.80 14.64
C ASP A 126 3.17 -3.05 13.97
N ILE A 127 3.43 -3.32 12.69
CA ILE A 127 4.48 -2.65 11.92
C ILE A 127 4.22 -1.14 11.81
N MET A 128 2.97 -0.75 11.52
CA MET A 128 2.55 0.65 11.45
C MET A 128 2.85 1.37 12.77
N TYR A 129 2.38 0.82 13.88
CA TYR A 129 2.53 1.45 15.19
C TYR A 129 3.99 1.54 15.62
N ASP A 130 4.78 0.48 15.44
CA ASP A 130 6.20 0.46 15.79
C ASP A 130 7.02 1.47 14.96
N THR A 131 6.74 1.58 13.66
CA THR A 131 7.39 2.59 12.79
C THR A 131 7.02 4.00 13.24
N LEU A 132 5.74 4.30 13.49
CA LEU A 132 5.31 5.60 14.02
C LEU A 132 5.96 5.90 15.37
N LYS A 133 6.01 4.91 16.28
CA LYS A 133 6.62 5.04 17.60
C LYS A 133 8.12 5.31 17.54
N SER A 134 8.78 4.84 16.48
CA SER A 134 10.19 5.18 16.22
C SER A 134 10.37 6.61 15.67
N GLY A 135 9.27 7.38 15.52
CA GLY A 135 9.28 8.76 15.08
C GLY A 135 9.25 8.95 13.55
N LYS A 136 8.88 7.93 12.78
CA LYS A 136 8.92 7.97 11.32
C LYS A 136 7.53 7.80 10.71
N PRO A 137 7.17 8.55 9.63
CA PRO A 137 5.93 8.31 8.88
C PRO A 137 6.01 6.99 8.13
N VAL A 138 4.84 6.34 7.92
CA VAL A 138 4.74 5.00 7.32
C VAL A 138 4.18 5.12 5.91
N PRO A 139 4.97 4.92 4.86
CA PRO A 139 4.44 4.78 3.52
C PRO A 139 3.61 3.50 3.41
N PHE A 140 2.50 3.54 2.65
CA PHE A 140 1.63 2.38 2.45
C PHE A 140 0.84 2.47 1.14
N GLU A 141 0.29 1.32 0.73
CA GLU A 141 -0.55 1.19 -0.45
C GLU A 141 -1.99 0.89 -0.04
N TRP A 142 -2.95 1.54 -0.65
CA TRP A 142 -4.36 1.41 -0.33
C TRP A 142 -5.29 1.81 -1.48
N ALA A 143 -6.58 1.54 -1.33
CA ALA A 143 -7.60 2.08 -2.20
C ALA A 143 -7.96 3.51 -1.73
N ALA A 144 -7.71 4.51 -2.56
CA ALA A 144 -8.14 5.87 -2.32
C ALA A 144 -9.17 6.31 -3.36
N LEU A 145 -10.10 7.17 -2.94
CA LEU A 145 -11.14 7.71 -3.79
C LEU A 145 -10.62 8.96 -4.52
N TYR A 146 -10.65 8.92 -5.85
CA TYR A 146 -10.35 10.07 -6.69
C TYR A 146 -11.58 10.41 -7.54
N GLY A 147 -12.25 11.53 -7.22
CA GLY A 147 -13.59 11.79 -7.76
C GLY A 147 -14.55 10.70 -7.31
N ASP A 148 -15.15 9.98 -8.24
CA ASP A 148 -16.10 8.89 -7.99
C ASP A 148 -15.47 7.48 -8.17
N GLU A 149 -14.16 7.39 -8.39
CA GLU A 149 -13.49 6.12 -8.66
C GLU A 149 -12.44 5.77 -7.60
N TRP A 150 -12.45 4.50 -7.17
CA TRP A 150 -11.40 3.95 -6.32
C TRP A 150 -10.18 3.57 -7.16
N THR A 151 -9.01 4.02 -6.72
CA THR A 151 -7.73 3.75 -7.39
C THR A 151 -6.72 3.15 -6.42
N LEU A 152 -5.73 2.44 -6.96
CA LEU A 152 -4.52 2.11 -6.20
C LEU A 152 -3.74 3.39 -5.92
N HIS A 153 -3.36 3.59 -4.65
CA HIS A 153 -2.77 4.83 -4.21
C HIS A 153 -1.68 4.60 -3.15
N TYR A 154 -0.68 5.50 -3.14
CA TYR A 154 0.30 5.61 -2.07
C TYR A 154 -0.06 6.79 -1.18
N SER A 155 0.18 6.65 0.13
CA SER A 155 0.07 7.74 1.11
C SER A 155 1.02 7.51 2.29
N LEU A 156 1.09 8.46 3.22
CA LEU A 156 1.83 8.32 4.48
C LEU A 156 0.86 8.22 5.66
N ILE A 157 0.97 7.18 6.47
CA ILE A 157 0.37 7.19 7.81
C ILE A 157 1.27 8.03 8.70
N VAL A 158 0.69 9.03 9.37
CA VAL A 158 1.41 10.02 10.17
C VAL A 158 0.94 10.07 11.63
N GLY A 159 -0.05 9.25 11.99
CA GLY A 159 -0.51 9.15 13.36
C GLY A 159 -1.45 7.99 13.57
N ALA A 160 -1.47 7.47 14.79
CA ALA A 160 -2.38 6.42 15.25
C ALA A 160 -2.75 6.66 16.71
N ASP A 161 -4.03 6.63 17.00
CA ASP A 161 -4.62 6.61 18.35
C ASP A 161 -5.56 5.40 18.40
N ILE A 162 -4.98 4.25 18.70
CA ILE A 162 -5.68 2.97 18.66
C ILE A 162 -6.84 2.90 19.65
N PRO A 163 -6.70 3.38 20.93
CA PRO A 163 -7.83 3.41 21.85
C PRO A 163 -9.03 4.20 21.38
N ASN A 164 -8.81 5.26 20.60
CA ASN A 164 -9.86 6.10 20.04
C ASN A 164 -10.22 5.70 18.58
N ASP A 165 -9.69 4.57 18.11
CA ASP A 165 -9.94 4.02 16.77
C ASP A 165 -9.71 5.04 15.65
N THR A 166 -8.56 5.75 15.70
CA THR A 166 -8.21 6.75 14.69
C THR A 166 -6.81 6.57 14.14
N VAL A 167 -6.71 6.64 12.80
CA VAL A 167 -5.45 6.68 12.06
C VAL A 167 -5.45 7.91 11.16
N THR A 168 -4.38 8.69 11.22
CA THR A 168 -4.22 9.90 10.40
C THR A 168 -3.31 9.61 9.22
N VAL A 169 -3.79 9.94 8.03
CA VAL A 169 -3.11 9.73 6.75
C VAL A 169 -2.84 11.08 6.08
N ALA A 170 -1.62 11.34 5.68
CA ALA A 170 -1.26 12.41 4.76
C ALA A 170 -1.46 11.90 3.34
N ASN A 171 -2.56 12.35 2.72
CA ASN A 171 -2.99 11.88 1.40
C ASN A 171 -2.48 12.85 0.32
N PRO A 172 -1.70 12.39 -0.68
CA PRO A 172 -1.22 13.24 -1.77
C PRO A 172 -2.31 13.77 -2.71
N TYR A 173 -3.58 13.56 -2.42
CA TYR A 173 -4.67 14.36 -3.01
C TYR A 173 -4.80 15.77 -2.38
N GLY A 174 -3.90 16.13 -1.46
CA GLY A 174 -3.78 17.49 -0.93
C GLY A 174 -4.46 17.69 0.43
N TYR A 175 -4.77 16.64 1.19
CA TYR A 175 -5.43 16.73 2.49
C TYR A 175 -5.00 15.63 3.46
N TYR A 176 -5.23 15.90 4.76
CA TYR A 176 -5.18 14.84 5.78
C TYR A 176 -6.51 14.11 5.82
N GLU A 177 -6.46 12.79 5.95
CA GLU A 177 -7.61 11.93 6.12
C GLU A 177 -7.52 11.21 7.47
N VAL A 178 -8.63 11.16 8.20
CA VAL A 178 -8.72 10.44 9.49
C VAL A 178 -9.67 9.28 9.30
N LEU A 179 -9.21 8.08 9.59
CA LEU A 179 -9.90 6.81 9.37
C LEU A 179 -9.99 6.03 10.67
N THR A 180 -10.97 5.15 10.76
CA THR A 180 -10.93 4.04 11.72
C THR A 180 -9.93 2.97 11.27
N LEU A 181 -9.51 2.09 12.17
CA LEU A 181 -8.67 0.94 11.79
C LEU A 181 -9.38 0.02 10.79
N ASP A 182 -10.69 -0.19 10.96
CA ASP A 182 -11.46 -1.04 10.02
C ASP A 182 -11.49 -0.43 8.61
N GLU A 183 -11.74 0.87 8.49
CA GLU A 183 -11.69 1.58 7.19
C GLU A 183 -10.30 1.50 6.56
N LEU A 184 -9.23 1.71 7.33
CA LEU A 184 -7.86 1.59 6.83
C LEU A 184 -7.59 0.18 6.30
N LEU A 185 -7.91 -0.85 7.10
CA LEU A 185 -7.66 -2.25 6.74
C LEU A 185 -8.58 -2.74 5.60
N GLU A 186 -9.80 -2.24 5.51
CA GLU A 186 -10.66 -2.47 4.36
C GLU A 186 -10.04 -1.93 3.08
N ARG A 187 -9.52 -0.71 3.13
CA ARG A 187 -8.93 -0.04 1.97
C ARG A 187 -7.55 -0.59 1.58
N THR A 188 -6.71 -1.00 2.55
CA THR A 188 -5.42 -1.65 2.27
C THR A 188 -5.58 -3.09 1.77
N SER A 189 -6.61 -3.80 2.21
CA SER A 189 -6.97 -5.12 1.70
C SER A 189 -7.73 -5.07 0.38
N PHE A 190 -8.07 -3.86 -0.09
CA PHE A 190 -8.89 -3.62 -1.28
C PHE A 190 -10.24 -4.34 -1.24
N ARG A 191 -10.84 -4.46 -0.05
CA ARG A 191 -12.22 -4.93 0.10
C ARG A 191 -13.23 -3.91 -0.44
N ALA A 192 -12.88 -2.61 -0.46
CA ALA A 192 -13.60 -1.56 -1.18
C ALA A 192 -13.64 -1.79 -2.73
N TYR A 193 -13.57 -3.02 -3.11
CA TYR A 193 -13.31 -3.60 -4.40
C TYR A 193 -14.45 -3.41 -5.40
N GLU A 194 -15.68 -3.29 -4.90
CA GLU A 194 -16.88 -3.20 -5.75
C GLU A 194 -16.86 -1.96 -6.65
N HIS A 195 -16.26 -0.89 -6.16
CA HIS A 195 -16.20 0.40 -6.86
C HIS A 195 -14.92 0.61 -7.69
N MET A 196 -14.01 -0.40 -7.73
CA MET A 196 -12.79 -0.28 -8.52
C MET A 196 -13.02 -0.53 -10.02
N PRO A 197 -12.28 0.17 -10.89
CA PRO A 197 -12.24 -0.14 -12.32
C PRO A 197 -11.88 -1.62 -12.60
N MET A 198 -12.50 -2.21 -13.62
CA MET A 198 -12.34 -3.64 -13.94
C MET A 198 -10.88 -4.06 -14.14
N PHE A 199 -10.03 -3.20 -14.74
CA PHE A 199 -8.63 -3.52 -14.97
C PHE A 199 -7.83 -3.65 -13.67
N LEU A 200 -8.15 -2.85 -12.64
CA LEU A 200 -7.54 -2.98 -11.30
C LEU A 200 -8.01 -4.27 -10.62
N LYS A 201 -9.32 -4.58 -10.69
CA LYS A 201 -9.85 -5.85 -10.18
C LYS A 201 -9.13 -7.04 -10.78
N MET A 202 -8.92 -7.04 -12.08
CA MET A 202 -8.16 -8.08 -12.78
C MET A 202 -6.70 -8.14 -12.31
N GLY A 203 -6.04 -6.98 -12.16
CA GLY A 203 -4.67 -6.89 -11.65
C GLY A 203 -4.51 -7.53 -10.26
N PHE A 204 -5.43 -7.23 -9.34
CA PHE A 204 -5.46 -7.88 -8.02
C PHE A 204 -5.76 -9.38 -8.10
N ALA A 205 -6.71 -9.77 -8.96
CA ALA A 205 -7.11 -11.16 -9.11
C ALA A 205 -5.97 -12.07 -9.62
N ILE A 206 -5.08 -11.55 -10.45
CA ILE A 206 -3.92 -12.29 -10.96
C ILE A 206 -2.62 -12.04 -10.16
N GLY A 207 -2.70 -11.25 -9.07
CA GLY A 207 -1.55 -10.97 -8.21
C GLY A 207 -0.53 -9.98 -8.79
N LEU A 208 -0.95 -9.14 -9.75
CA LEU A 208 -0.12 -8.06 -10.29
C LEU A 208 0.07 -6.95 -9.25
N PHE A 209 -0.99 -6.66 -8.48
CA PHE A 209 -0.97 -5.73 -7.36
C PHE A 209 -1.06 -6.48 -6.04
N GLU A 210 -0.43 -5.96 -5.01
CA GLU A 210 -0.33 -6.57 -3.69
C GLU A 210 -1.33 -5.91 -2.73
N LYS A 211 -1.71 -6.64 -1.68
CA LYS A 211 -2.67 -6.20 -0.67
C LYS A 211 -1.99 -6.14 0.68
N ASN A 212 -2.56 -5.37 1.60
CA ASN A 212 -1.99 -5.15 2.94
C ASN A 212 -0.49 -4.89 2.84
N THR A 213 -0.14 -3.83 2.09
CA THR A 213 1.24 -3.46 1.81
C THR A 213 1.56 -2.15 2.54
N LEU A 214 2.61 -2.18 3.35
CA LEU A 214 3.18 -1.02 4.00
C LEU A 214 4.71 -1.13 4.04
N TYR A 215 5.36 -0.04 4.40
CA TYR A 215 6.81 0.06 4.41
C TYR A 215 7.28 0.51 5.80
N SER A 216 7.98 -0.37 6.53
CA SER A 216 8.70 0.06 7.74
C SER A 216 9.92 0.88 7.35
N VAL A 217 10.24 1.87 8.16
CA VAL A 217 11.42 2.74 8.01
C VAL A 217 12.19 2.67 9.33
N GLU A 218 13.43 2.22 9.28
CA GLU A 218 14.31 2.04 10.43
C GLU A 218 15.53 2.96 10.37
#